data_ec302a0d8920da526a3a30cc56499ea2
#
_entry.id   ec302a0d8920da526a3a30cc56499ea2
#
_cell.length_a   1.000
_cell.length_b   1.000
_cell.length_c   1.000
_cell.angle_alpha   90.00
_cell.angle_beta   90.00
_cell.angle_gamma   90.00
#
_symmetry.space_group_name_H-M   'P 1'
#
loop_
_entity.id
_entity.type
_entity.pdbx_description
1 polymer ?
#
loop_
_entity_poly.entity_id
_entity_poly.type
_entity_poly.pdbx_seq_one_letter_code
_entity_poly.pdbx_strand_id
1 'polypeptide(L)'
;MYKRILLAYDGSESGQKALLDCREVASWTKSELYLVAVMPPPAAFIGGEGGIYDAEREKEEEQAYREILDDGLKRLTEAGHSPKGEVLVGDAVDEIVTYGRKVGADLIVVGHKHLEGWARRWWRGSISKSLIEHAHCSVLVVITGAK
;
A
#
# COMPACT_ATOMS: atom_id res chain seq x y z
N MET A 1 3.16 17.16 -14.33
CA MET A 1 2.00 17.29 -13.47
C MET A 1 2.25 16.70 -12.08
N TYR A 2 2.23 15.37 -11.92
CA TYR A 2 2.64 14.78 -10.64
C TYR A 2 4.14 14.55 -10.63
N LYS A 3 4.80 15.02 -9.59
CA LYS A 3 6.26 14.93 -9.47
C LYS A 3 6.70 13.78 -8.58
N ARG A 4 5.93 13.46 -7.55
CA ARG A 4 6.23 12.39 -6.61
C ARG A 4 4.98 11.57 -6.37
N ILE A 5 5.04 10.32 -6.76
CA ILE A 5 3.91 9.39 -6.68
C ILE A 5 4.21 8.32 -5.64
N LEU A 6 3.32 8.16 -4.68
CA LEU A 6 3.40 7.12 -3.67
C LEU A 6 2.45 6.00 -4.04
N LEU A 7 2.99 4.81 -4.23
CA LEU A 7 2.25 3.59 -4.50
C LEU A 7 2.13 2.79 -3.21
N ALA A 8 0.93 2.50 -2.76
CA ALA A 8 0.72 1.80 -1.50
C ALA A 8 0.11 0.41 -1.71
N TYR A 9 0.73 -0.58 -1.09
CA TYR A 9 0.28 -1.97 -1.09
C TYR A 9 -0.41 -2.32 0.21
N ASP A 10 -1.48 -3.07 0.11
CA ASP A 10 -2.12 -3.71 1.26
C ASP A 10 -1.65 -5.17 1.46
N GLY A 11 -0.74 -5.63 0.61
CA GLY A 11 -0.24 -6.99 0.63
C GLY A 11 -1.04 -7.99 -0.20
N SER A 12 -2.11 -7.56 -0.82
CA SER A 12 -2.92 -8.44 -1.67
C SER A 12 -2.35 -8.52 -3.09
N GLU A 13 -2.59 -9.64 -3.77
CA GLU A 13 -2.20 -9.80 -5.18
C GLU A 13 -2.87 -8.78 -6.08
N SER A 14 -4.14 -8.47 -5.78
CA SER A 14 -4.88 -7.46 -6.54
C SER A 14 -4.27 -6.07 -6.37
N GLY A 15 -3.78 -5.74 -5.17
CA GLY A 15 -3.08 -4.50 -4.92
C GLY A 15 -1.79 -4.39 -5.72
N GLN A 16 -1.02 -5.47 -5.80
CA GLN A 16 0.20 -5.51 -6.59
C GLN A 16 -0.08 -5.27 -8.08
N LYS A 17 -1.11 -5.90 -8.61
CA LYS A 17 -1.50 -5.75 -10.01
C LYS A 17 -1.96 -4.32 -10.31
N ALA A 18 -2.75 -3.75 -9.42
CA ALA A 18 -3.22 -2.38 -9.54
C ALA A 18 -2.06 -1.40 -9.64
N LEU A 19 -1.04 -1.62 -8.83
CA LEU A 19 0.14 -0.74 -8.81
C LEU A 19 0.93 -0.81 -10.11
N LEU A 20 1.01 -1.98 -10.71
CA LEU A 20 1.72 -2.13 -11.97
C LEU A 20 1.02 -1.39 -13.12
N ASP A 21 -0.30 -1.29 -13.05
CA ASP A 21 -1.06 -0.55 -14.06
C ASP A 21 -0.83 0.96 -13.96
N CYS A 22 -0.37 1.44 -12.82
CA CYS A 22 -0.09 2.87 -12.61
C CYS A 22 1.28 3.31 -13.09
N ARG A 23 2.14 2.39 -13.49
CA ARG A 23 3.46 2.74 -14.03
C ARG A 23 3.37 3.67 -15.23
N GLU A 24 2.28 3.59 -15.99
CA GLU A 24 2.06 4.47 -17.13
C GLU A 24 1.92 5.92 -16.71
N VAL A 25 1.21 6.17 -15.62
CA VAL A 25 1.04 7.53 -15.09
C VAL A 25 2.40 8.13 -14.75
N ALA A 26 3.25 7.37 -14.08
CA ALA A 26 4.59 7.79 -13.74
C ALA A 26 5.47 8.01 -14.97
N SER A 27 5.33 7.16 -16.00
CA SER A 27 6.06 7.30 -17.25
C SER A 27 5.73 8.60 -17.97
N TRP A 28 4.45 8.96 -18.00
CA TRP A 28 3.99 10.17 -18.67
C TRP A 28 4.49 11.45 -17.99
N THR A 29 4.58 11.44 -16.69
CA THR A 29 4.95 12.63 -15.92
C THR A 29 6.43 12.67 -15.53
N LYS A 30 7.18 11.61 -15.78
CA LYS A 30 8.57 11.44 -15.34
C LYS A 30 8.70 11.61 -13.82
N SER A 31 7.74 11.10 -13.10
CA SER A 31 7.67 11.27 -11.66
C SER A 31 8.65 10.37 -10.89
N GLU A 32 9.02 10.82 -9.71
CA GLU A 32 9.71 9.98 -8.75
C GLU A 32 8.68 9.01 -8.16
N LEU A 33 9.03 7.74 -8.07
CA LEU A 33 8.15 6.70 -7.53
C LEU A 33 8.61 6.26 -6.15
N TYR A 34 7.66 6.18 -5.24
CA TYR A 34 7.85 5.63 -3.90
C TYR A 34 6.88 4.48 -3.73
N LEU A 35 7.35 3.37 -3.20
CA LEU A 35 6.55 2.18 -2.99
C LEU A 35 6.58 1.81 -1.51
N VAL A 36 5.41 1.64 -0.91
CA VAL A 36 5.31 1.20 0.48
C VAL A 36 4.41 -0.01 0.60
N ALA A 37 4.81 -0.92 1.48
CA ALA A 37 3.98 -2.02 1.93
C ALA A 37 3.71 -1.79 3.42
N VAL A 38 2.46 -1.79 3.83
CA VAL A 38 2.09 -1.53 5.22
C VAL A 38 1.70 -2.82 5.90
N MET A 39 2.46 -3.18 6.91
CA MET A 39 2.23 -4.36 7.73
C MET A 39 1.38 -3.94 8.95
N PRO A 40 0.33 -4.69 9.27
CA PRO A 40 -0.44 -4.40 10.48
C PRO A 40 0.43 -4.56 11.73
N PRO A 41 0.12 -3.84 12.82
CA PRO A 41 0.89 -3.97 14.05
C PRO A 41 0.79 -5.40 14.58
N PRO A 42 1.81 -5.85 15.35
CA PRO A 42 1.82 -7.20 15.92
C PRO A 42 0.57 -7.48 16.74
N ALA A 43 0.03 -8.68 16.61
CA ALA A 43 -1.19 -9.10 17.30
C ALA A 43 -1.11 -9.01 18.83
N ALA A 44 0.07 -8.96 19.38
CA ALA A 44 0.29 -8.79 20.83
C ALA A 44 -0.31 -7.49 21.38
N PHE A 45 -0.48 -6.50 20.53
CA PHE A 45 -1.11 -5.22 20.94
C PHE A 45 -2.63 -5.27 20.91
N ILE A 46 -3.22 -6.28 20.31
CA ILE A 46 -4.67 -6.40 20.13
C ILE A 46 -5.26 -7.34 21.17
N GLY A 47 -4.42 -8.15 21.78
CA GLY A 47 -4.86 -9.21 22.65
C GLY A 47 -4.89 -8.85 24.10
N GLY A 48 -6.04 -8.89 24.68
CA GLY A 48 -6.10 -9.22 26.06
C GLY A 48 -5.46 -10.58 26.35
N GLU A 49 -5.53 -11.00 27.52
CA GLU A 49 -4.98 -12.22 28.10
C GLU A 49 -4.75 -13.39 27.14
N GLY A 50 -3.53 -13.87 27.04
CA GLY A 50 -3.18 -15.10 26.34
C GLY A 50 -2.52 -14.93 24.98
N GLY A 51 -2.27 -13.70 24.57
CA GLY A 51 -1.49 -13.46 23.37
C GLY A 51 -0.03 -13.79 23.62
N ILE A 52 0.38 -14.99 23.26
CA ILE A 52 1.80 -15.31 23.26
C ILE A 52 2.42 -14.53 22.13
N TYR A 53 3.29 -13.60 22.49
CA TYR A 53 4.11 -12.89 21.53
C TYR A 53 5.02 -13.90 20.84
N ASP A 54 4.74 -14.18 19.58
CA ASP A 54 5.57 -15.08 18.78
C ASP A 54 6.50 -14.24 17.89
N ALA A 55 7.72 -14.06 18.39
CA ALA A 55 8.74 -13.29 17.69
C ALA A 55 9.11 -13.90 16.33
N GLU A 56 9.02 -15.21 16.20
CA GLU A 56 9.31 -15.89 14.93
C GLU A 56 8.24 -15.59 13.90
N ARG A 57 6.98 -15.62 14.33
CA ARG A 57 5.84 -15.32 13.45
C ARG A 57 5.88 -13.86 12.98
N GLU A 58 6.26 -12.94 13.85
CA GLU A 58 6.43 -11.55 13.51
C GLU A 58 7.52 -11.37 12.45
N LYS A 59 8.64 -12.05 12.62
CA LYS A 59 9.74 -12.02 11.65
C LYS A 59 9.32 -12.59 10.29
N GLU A 60 8.52 -13.66 10.31
CA GLU A 60 8.01 -14.27 9.09
C GLU A 60 7.06 -13.31 8.34
N GLU A 61 6.18 -12.63 9.08
CA GLU A 61 5.30 -11.62 8.48
C GLU A 61 6.08 -10.45 7.92
N GLU A 62 7.04 -9.93 8.68
CA GLU A 62 7.90 -8.85 8.22
C GLU A 62 8.66 -9.24 6.95
N GLN A 63 9.19 -10.45 6.92
CA GLN A 63 9.89 -10.97 5.74
C GLN A 63 8.95 -11.09 4.54
N ALA A 64 7.71 -11.53 4.75
CA ALA A 64 6.72 -11.64 3.69
C ALA A 64 6.40 -10.28 3.07
N TYR A 65 6.22 -9.26 3.89
CA TYR A 65 5.98 -7.89 3.40
C TYR A 65 7.20 -7.31 2.70
N ARG A 66 8.39 -7.63 3.18
CA ARG A 66 9.63 -7.20 2.53
C ARG A 66 9.77 -7.83 1.16
N GLU A 67 9.42 -9.10 1.02
CA GLU A 67 9.45 -9.79 -0.27
C GLU A 67 8.44 -9.19 -1.26
N ILE A 68 7.26 -8.83 -0.78
CA ILE A 68 6.24 -8.14 -1.58
C ILE A 68 6.78 -6.80 -2.07
N LEU A 69 7.40 -6.04 -1.18
CA LEU A 69 8.00 -4.75 -1.51
C LEU A 69 9.12 -4.93 -2.54
N ASP A 70 10.03 -5.86 -2.31
CA ASP A 70 11.16 -6.11 -3.19
C ASP A 70 10.71 -6.54 -4.59
N ASP A 71 9.67 -7.37 -4.67
CA ASP A 71 9.09 -7.77 -5.96
C ASP A 71 8.53 -6.55 -6.71
N GLY A 72 7.81 -5.69 -6.02
CA GLY A 72 7.28 -4.46 -6.60
C GLY A 72 8.37 -3.53 -7.09
N LEU A 73 9.39 -3.32 -6.28
CA LEU A 73 10.55 -2.49 -6.64
C LEU A 73 11.28 -3.05 -7.86
N LYS A 74 11.46 -4.36 -7.90
CA LYS A 74 12.10 -5.04 -9.03
C LYS A 74 11.34 -4.81 -10.33
N ARG A 75 10.02 -4.99 -10.30
CA ARG A 75 9.17 -4.81 -11.48
C ARG A 75 9.19 -3.38 -11.99
N LEU A 76 9.17 -2.41 -11.10
CA LEU A 76 9.27 -1.01 -11.47
C LEU A 76 10.65 -0.67 -12.04
N THR A 77 11.70 -1.23 -11.46
CA THR A 77 13.07 -1.05 -11.95
C THR A 77 13.24 -1.64 -13.35
N GLU A 78 12.70 -2.83 -13.59
CA GLU A 78 12.72 -3.48 -14.92
C GLU A 78 11.93 -2.67 -15.96
N ALA A 79 10.94 -1.89 -15.52
CA ALA A 79 10.18 -1.03 -16.40
C ALA A 79 10.86 0.32 -16.68
N GLY A 80 12.06 0.53 -16.13
CA GLY A 80 12.85 1.73 -16.40
C GLY A 80 12.75 2.83 -15.35
N HIS A 81 12.13 2.54 -14.21
CA HIS A 81 12.01 3.50 -13.11
C HIS A 81 13.11 3.28 -12.07
N SER A 82 13.28 4.26 -11.20
CA SER A 82 14.20 4.16 -10.06
C SER A 82 13.40 4.36 -8.76
N PRO A 83 12.56 3.39 -8.39
CA PRO A 83 11.70 3.54 -7.23
C PRO A 83 12.46 3.43 -5.92
N LYS A 84 11.93 4.10 -4.90
CA LYS A 84 12.38 3.94 -3.52
C LYS A 84 11.25 3.29 -2.75
N GLY A 85 11.57 2.46 -1.78
CA GLY A 85 10.53 1.75 -1.05
C GLY A 85 10.86 1.48 0.40
N GLU A 86 9.82 1.24 1.17
CA GLU A 86 9.94 0.98 2.60
C GLU A 86 8.76 0.13 3.07
N VAL A 87 9.01 -0.78 4.02
CA VAL A 87 7.95 -1.48 4.74
C VAL A 87 7.59 -0.64 5.95
N LEU A 88 6.32 -0.29 6.07
CA LEU A 88 5.80 0.47 7.19
C LEU A 88 5.02 -0.47 8.11
N VAL A 89 4.97 -0.15 9.40
CA VAL A 89 4.24 -0.94 10.39
C VAL A 89 3.25 -0.03 11.10
N GLY A 90 1.98 -0.39 11.08
CA GLY A 90 0.95 0.39 11.76
C GLY A 90 -0.38 0.34 11.05
N ASP A 91 -1.22 1.32 11.35
CA ASP A 91 -2.48 1.51 10.64
C ASP A 91 -2.19 1.97 9.21
N ALA A 92 -2.76 1.27 8.23
CA ALA A 92 -2.45 1.51 6.84
C ALA A 92 -2.68 2.96 6.41
N VAL A 93 -3.82 3.53 6.75
CA VAL A 93 -4.14 4.92 6.36
C VAL A 93 -3.18 5.91 6.99
N ASP A 94 -2.97 5.80 8.30
CA ASP A 94 -2.07 6.70 9.03
C ASP A 94 -0.65 6.64 8.49
N GLU A 95 -0.14 5.43 8.26
CA GLU A 95 1.22 5.23 7.76
C GLU A 95 1.39 5.74 6.33
N ILE A 96 0.42 5.49 5.47
CA ILE A 96 0.45 5.97 4.08
C ILE A 96 0.43 7.50 4.04
N VAL A 97 -0.46 8.13 4.79
CA VAL A 97 -0.58 9.59 4.84
C VAL A 97 0.68 10.21 5.41
N THR A 98 1.19 9.67 6.50
CA THR A 98 2.41 10.17 7.16
C THR A 98 3.62 10.06 6.21
N TYR A 99 3.78 8.91 5.58
CA TYR A 99 4.88 8.69 4.64
C TYR A 99 4.73 9.59 3.41
N GLY A 100 3.52 9.74 2.89
CA GLY A 100 3.24 10.63 1.77
C GLY A 100 3.66 12.07 2.05
N ARG A 101 3.38 12.55 3.25
CA ARG A 101 3.82 13.89 3.67
C ARG A 101 5.34 13.97 3.79
N LYS A 102 5.96 12.95 4.34
CA LYS A 102 7.41 12.88 4.53
C LYS A 102 8.16 13.00 3.22
N VAL A 103 7.71 12.30 2.19
CA VAL A 103 8.37 12.32 0.87
C VAL A 103 7.87 13.43 -0.04
N GLY A 104 6.85 14.15 0.37
CA GLY A 104 6.26 15.21 -0.45
C GLY A 104 5.48 14.70 -1.64
N ALA A 105 4.78 13.58 -1.47
CA ALA A 105 3.97 12.99 -2.52
C ALA A 105 2.82 13.93 -2.92
N ASP A 106 2.61 14.08 -4.19
CA ASP A 106 1.49 14.85 -4.75
C ASP A 106 0.42 13.96 -5.37
N LEU A 107 0.67 12.65 -5.41
CA LEU A 107 -0.32 11.64 -5.79
C LEU A 107 -0.08 10.38 -4.96
N ILE A 108 -1.14 9.86 -4.37
CA ILE A 108 -1.13 8.55 -3.70
C ILE A 108 -1.97 7.60 -4.55
N VAL A 109 -1.42 6.44 -4.87
CA VAL A 109 -2.11 5.43 -5.67
C VAL A 109 -2.33 4.18 -4.82
N VAL A 110 -3.56 3.71 -4.76
CA VAL A 110 -3.92 2.49 -4.04
C VAL A 110 -4.77 1.58 -4.92
N GLY A 111 -4.62 0.29 -4.74
CA GLY A 111 -5.48 -0.68 -5.36
C GLY A 111 -6.69 -0.94 -4.48
N HIS A 112 -7.83 -1.10 -5.09
CA HIS A 112 -9.06 -1.44 -4.41
C HIS A 112 -9.71 -2.63 -5.09
N LYS A 113 -9.85 -3.73 -4.37
CA LYS A 113 -10.54 -4.90 -4.87
C LYS A 113 -12.03 -4.70 -4.71
N HIS A 114 -12.76 -4.81 -5.81
CA HIS A 114 -14.20 -4.74 -5.77
C HIS A 114 -14.74 -6.05 -5.20
N LEU A 115 -15.27 -5.99 -4.00
CA LEU A 115 -15.86 -7.15 -3.32
C LEU A 115 -17.37 -7.16 -3.53
N GLU A 116 -17.90 -8.31 -3.90
CA GLU A 116 -19.34 -8.51 -4.11
C GLU A 116 -19.95 -9.25 -2.92
N GLY A 117 -21.26 -9.06 -2.73
CA GLY A 117 -22.04 -9.79 -1.76
C GLY A 117 -21.77 -9.41 -0.31
N TRP A 118 -21.78 -10.41 0.56
CA TRP A 118 -21.65 -10.22 2.00
C TRP A 118 -20.28 -9.67 2.41
N ALA A 119 -19.24 -9.96 1.67
CA ALA A 119 -17.91 -9.45 1.94
C ALA A 119 -17.89 -7.92 1.88
N ARG A 120 -18.75 -7.34 1.06
CA ARG A 120 -18.92 -5.90 0.93
C ARG A 120 -19.39 -5.23 2.22
N ARG A 121 -20.18 -5.94 3.02
CA ARG A 121 -20.69 -5.42 4.30
C ARG A 121 -19.61 -5.33 5.38
N TRP A 122 -18.64 -6.24 5.31
CA TRP A 122 -17.57 -6.30 6.30
C TRP A 122 -16.46 -5.28 6.02
N TRP A 123 -16.38 -4.79 4.81
CA TRP A 123 -15.39 -3.83 4.39
C TRP A 123 -15.88 -2.38 4.56
N ARG A 124 -16.33 -2.05 5.76
CA ARG A 124 -16.77 -0.69 6.06
C ARG A 124 -15.62 0.31 6.15
N GLY A 125 -14.40 -0.16 6.23
CA GLY A 125 -13.23 0.68 6.28
C GLY A 125 -12.31 0.42 5.09
N SER A 126 -12.78 0.62 3.87
CA SER A 126 -11.85 0.51 2.77
C SER A 126 -10.76 1.56 2.98
N ILE A 127 -9.52 1.14 2.83
CA ILE A 127 -8.35 2.03 2.91
C ILE A 127 -8.55 3.20 1.95
N SER A 128 -9.10 2.94 0.78
CA SER A 128 -9.38 3.95 -0.24
C SER A 128 -10.28 5.07 0.26
N LYS A 129 -11.39 4.73 0.92
CA LYS A 129 -12.32 5.72 1.45
C LYS A 129 -11.66 6.58 2.52
N SER A 130 -10.96 5.96 3.45
CA SER A 130 -10.28 6.68 4.52
C SER A 130 -9.15 7.55 4.00
N LEU A 131 -8.44 7.09 2.96
CA LEU A 131 -7.40 7.89 2.32
C LEU A 131 -7.98 9.15 1.68
N ILE A 132 -9.10 9.03 1.00
CA ILE A 132 -9.76 10.19 0.37
C ILE A 132 -10.10 11.25 1.44
N GLU A 133 -10.54 10.82 2.61
CA GLU A 133 -10.89 11.72 3.69
C GLU A 133 -9.68 12.39 4.37
N HIS A 134 -8.53 11.71 4.41
CA HIS A 134 -7.37 12.15 5.21
C HIS A 134 -6.14 12.55 4.41
N ALA A 135 -6.08 12.23 3.13
CA ALA A 135 -4.92 12.56 2.31
C ALA A 135 -4.77 14.07 2.09
N HIS A 136 -3.52 14.51 2.05
CA HIS A 136 -3.16 15.89 1.80
C HIS A 136 -2.97 16.22 0.31
N CYS A 137 -3.13 15.21 -0.55
CA CYS A 137 -2.86 15.32 -1.99
C CYS A 137 -3.88 14.49 -2.77
N SER A 138 -3.71 14.44 -4.08
CA SER A 138 -4.56 13.63 -4.96
C SER A 138 -4.46 12.14 -4.64
N VAL A 139 -5.56 11.44 -4.75
CA VAL A 139 -5.62 9.98 -4.54
C VAL A 139 -6.20 9.34 -5.78
N LEU A 140 -5.48 8.40 -6.35
CA LEU A 140 -5.95 7.57 -7.44
C LEU A 140 -6.25 6.17 -6.91
N VAL A 141 -7.48 5.74 -7.06
CA VAL A 141 -7.90 4.40 -6.66
C VAL A 141 -8.04 3.54 -7.91
N VAL A 142 -7.21 2.51 -8.01
CA VAL A 142 -7.27 1.57 -9.13
C VAL A 142 -8.14 0.40 -8.71
N ILE A 143 -9.27 0.24 -9.35
CA ILE A 143 -10.24 -0.79 -9.02
C ILE A 143 -9.91 -2.07 -9.77
N THR A 144 -9.77 -3.16 -9.04
CA THR A 144 -9.50 -4.49 -9.59
C THR A 144 -10.61 -5.46 -9.22
N GLY A 145 -10.74 -6.54 -9.98
CA GLY A 145 -11.76 -7.55 -9.71
C GLY A 145 -13.18 -7.09 -10.00
N ALA A 146 -13.32 -6.01 -10.78
CA ALA A 146 -14.62 -5.52 -11.17
C ALA A 146 -15.20 -6.38 -12.28
N LYS A 147 -16.28 -7.07 -11.93
CA LYS A 147 -17.18 -7.62 -12.94
C LYS A 147 -18.51 -7.86 -12.34
#